data_42c87166c538ddc1305295fe32405e45
#
_entry.id   42c87166c538ddc1305295fe32405e45
#
_cell.length_a   1.000
_cell.length_b   1.000
_cell.length_c   1.000
_cell.angle_alpha   90.00
_cell.angle_beta   90.00
_cell.angle_gamma   90.00
#
_symmetry.space_group_name_H-M   'P 1'
#
loop_
_entity.id
_entity.type
_entity.pdbx_description
1 polymer ?
#
loop_
_entity_poly.entity_id
_entity_poly.type
_entity_poly.pdbx_seq_one_letter_code
_entity_poly.pdbx_strand_id
1 'polypeptide(L)'
;MLEQLSRIRASLIALLLLASSQQARADDLYQLYQKALAHDMKYAAAIEQQRASNEKEPQGRALLLPNLSLEGGAAWVDRDDSGASTRNRDNSNAYALVLIQPLLRWQNVIGHDQSKALVLAGEINLQAARQDLMLRVADAYFDLLLAEDLLSTSRQQVRTLQEQRSKAERFYQAGSGTESEVQRIQARYDLAYARQMAAHNAVQLHQETLAQLTGSVPAALARLDPQVRFQGPQPALIGTWAEQAQQHNLKVQAAQIKRLVAEKEIDKQQAGHLPTVDLVAAHGRFASVGGSLYDVTLPEEKYTQTVVGVQVSLPLYAGGGTTSRTREARALHGVALDEVEDARREAGLMARQAYLTLTSGISQYTALQQALRSSQTNLTSTTRAFEAGARISSDVLDAEQQVTQTEQQLAEQRYAIVLAQLRLLAASGSLGDAGLQEINALLSAGAQG
;
A
#
# COMPACT_ATOMS: atom_id res chain seq x y z
N MET A 1 -12.04 6.71 -62.35
CA MET A 1 -11.26 7.33 -61.25
C MET A 1 -12.15 7.81 -60.11
N LEU A 2 -13.30 8.38 -60.34
CA LEU A 2 -14.23 8.83 -59.26
C LEU A 2 -14.93 7.71 -58.50
N GLU A 3 -15.22 6.55 -59.09
CA GLU A 3 -15.84 5.41 -58.43
C GLU A 3 -14.87 4.66 -57.46
N GLN A 4 -13.59 4.65 -57.75
CA GLN A 4 -12.60 4.05 -56.83
C GLN A 4 -12.39 4.90 -55.58
N LEU A 5 -12.45 6.22 -55.69
CA LEU A 5 -12.36 7.14 -54.56
C LEU A 5 -13.58 7.06 -53.61
N SER A 6 -14.78 6.79 -54.17
CA SER A 6 -16.00 6.60 -53.35
C SER A 6 -15.95 5.28 -52.54
N ARG A 7 -15.43 4.20 -53.13
CA ARG A 7 -15.26 2.91 -52.44
C ARG A 7 -14.20 2.97 -51.34
N ILE A 8 -13.09 3.67 -51.53
CA ILE A 8 -12.05 3.89 -50.49
C ILE A 8 -12.60 4.74 -49.35
N ARG A 9 -13.40 5.79 -49.63
CA ARG A 9 -14.06 6.60 -48.59
C ARG A 9 -15.10 5.79 -47.80
N ALA A 10 -15.90 4.97 -48.46
CA ALA A 10 -16.88 4.09 -47.80
C ALA A 10 -16.19 3.03 -46.92
N SER A 11 -15.06 2.44 -47.36
CA SER A 11 -14.28 1.50 -46.59
C SER A 11 -13.58 2.16 -45.38
N LEU A 12 -13.09 3.39 -45.51
CA LEU A 12 -12.49 4.16 -44.42
C LEU A 12 -13.52 4.57 -43.36
N ILE A 13 -14.74 4.96 -43.80
CA ILE A 13 -15.85 5.28 -42.90
C ILE A 13 -16.36 4.01 -42.19
N ALA A 14 -16.42 2.86 -42.87
CA ALA A 14 -16.76 1.57 -42.26
C ALA A 14 -15.71 1.10 -41.27
N LEU A 15 -14.40 1.32 -41.53
CA LEU A 15 -13.31 1.01 -40.64
C LEU A 15 -13.30 1.95 -39.39
N LEU A 16 -13.66 3.23 -39.59
CA LEU A 16 -13.82 4.21 -38.50
C LEU A 16 -15.04 3.90 -37.63
N LEU A 17 -16.13 3.40 -38.21
CA LEU A 17 -17.33 2.97 -37.48
C LEU A 17 -17.13 1.63 -36.76
N LEU A 18 -16.27 0.75 -37.25
CA LEU A 18 -15.86 -0.47 -36.57
C LEU A 18 -14.86 -0.21 -35.41
N ALA A 19 -14.06 0.84 -35.52
CA ALA A 19 -13.16 1.26 -34.42
C ALA A 19 -13.92 2.01 -33.30
N SER A 20 -15.12 2.53 -33.53
CA SER A 20 -15.93 3.22 -32.52
C SER A 20 -16.88 2.33 -31.73
N SER A 21 -16.98 1.04 -32.02
CA SER A 21 -17.73 0.06 -31.22
C SER A 21 -16.84 -0.58 -30.14
N GLN A 22 -15.97 0.19 -29.46
CA GLN A 22 -15.61 -0.14 -28.10
C GLN A 22 -16.88 0.07 -27.26
N GLN A 23 -17.72 -0.97 -27.20
CA GLN A 23 -18.74 -1.07 -26.17
C GLN A 23 -18.04 -0.69 -24.87
N ALA A 24 -18.53 0.34 -24.20
CA ALA A 24 -18.09 0.72 -22.87
C ALA A 24 -18.36 -0.50 -21.97
N ARG A 25 -17.40 -1.43 -21.94
CA ARG A 25 -17.41 -2.55 -21.01
C ARG A 25 -17.27 -1.94 -19.63
N ALA A 26 -18.17 -2.30 -18.75
CA ALA A 26 -18.04 -1.92 -17.35
C ALA A 26 -16.65 -2.33 -16.85
N ASP A 27 -15.93 -1.40 -16.23
CA ASP A 27 -14.61 -1.68 -15.65
C ASP A 27 -14.79 -2.71 -14.52
N ASP A 28 -14.03 -3.80 -14.57
CA ASP A 28 -13.98 -4.78 -13.50
C ASP A 28 -12.89 -4.45 -12.48
N LEU A 29 -12.93 -5.11 -11.32
CA LEU A 29 -11.99 -4.89 -10.23
C LEU A 29 -10.52 -5.08 -10.66
N TYR A 30 -10.26 -6.14 -11.46
CA TYR A 30 -8.90 -6.45 -11.89
C TYR A 30 -8.37 -5.40 -12.89
N GLN A 31 -9.21 -4.91 -13.80
CA GLN A 31 -8.85 -3.85 -14.74
C GLN A 31 -8.52 -2.54 -14.00
N LEU A 32 -9.32 -2.17 -12.98
CA LEU A 32 -9.04 -0.98 -12.17
C LEU A 32 -7.77 -1.14 -11.34
N TYR A 33 -7.50 -2.33 -10.82
CA TYR A 33 -6.24 -2.61 -10.16
C TYR A 33 -5.04 -2.45 -11.12
N GLN A 34 -5.15 -2.91 -12.37
CA GLN A 34 -4.09 -2.71 -13.38
C GLN A 34 -3.88 -1.21 -13.70
N LYS A 35 -4.96 -0.42 -13.79
CA LYS A 35 -4.85 1.03 -13.92
C LYS A 35 -4.17 1.66 -12.70
N ALA A 36 -4.52 1.22 -11.50
CA ALA A 36 -3.95 1.72 -10.25
C ALA A 36 -2.45 1.39 -10.10
N LEU A 37 -1.98 0.23 -10.56
CA LEU A 37 -0.54 -0.11 -10.61
C LEU A 37 0.28 0.92 -11.39
N ALA A 38 -0.31 1.54 -12.42
CA ALA A 38 0.37 2.54 -13.23
C ALA A 38 0.21 3.97 -12.69
N HIS A 39 -0.79 4.23 -11.85
CA HIS A 39 -1.16 5.59 -11.45
C HIS A 39 -0.99 5.90 -9.96
N ASP A 40 -1.11 4.92 -9.07
CA ASP A 40 -1.05 5.16 -7.62
C ASP A 40 0.33 5.63 -7.17
N MET A 41 0.38 6.83 -6.57
CA MET A 41 1.62 7.47 -6.15
C MET A 41 2.28 6.77 -4.94
N LYS A 42 1.52 6.09 -4.08
CA LYS A 42 2.08 5.35 -2.95
C LYS A 42 2.81 4.10 -3.45
N TYR A 43 2.23 3.41 -4.43
CA TYR A 43 2.88 2.26 -5.05
C TYR A 43 4.09 2.68 -5.88
N ALA A 44 4.01 3.78 -6.64
CA ALA A 44 5.15 4.35 -7.36
C ALA A 44 6.31 4.71 -6.41
N ALA A 45 6.01 5.32 -5.26
CA ALA A 45 7.01 5.61 -4.23
C ALA A 45 7.65 4.32 -3.67
N ALA A 46 6.87 3.24 -3.50
CA ALA A 46 7.40 1.94 -3.06
C ALA A 46 8.35 1.31 -4.10
N ILE A 47 8.08 1.48 -5.40
CA ILE A 47 8.99 1.05 -6.48
C ILE A 47 10.33 1.80 -6.39
N GLU A 48 10.30 3.13 -6.23
CA GLU A 48 11.53 3.92 -6.10
C GLU A 48 12.27 3.57 -4.80
N GLN A 49 11.57 3.30 -3.71
CA GLN A 49 12.18 2.83 -2.46
C GLN A 49 12.85 1.48 -2.63
N GLN A 50 12.26 0.57 -3.39
CA GLN A 50 12.87 -0.73 -3.70
C GLN A 50 14.10 -0.56 -4.60
N ARG A 51 14.08 0.36 -5.59
CA ARG A 51 15.26 0.72 -6.38
C ARG A 51 16.38 1.26 -5.49
N ALA A 52 16.05 2.15 -4.55
CA ALA A 52 17.04 2.64 -3.58
C ALA A 52 17.58 1.52 -2.66
N SER A 53 16.76 0.54 -2.32
CA SER A 53 17.18 -0.64 -1.56
C SER A 53 18.13 -1.54 -2.36
N ASN A 54 17.93 -1.68 -3.67
CA ASN A 54 18.82 -2.45 -4.54
C ASN A 54 20.24 -1.88 -4.60
N GLU A 55 20.40 -0.56 -4.44
CA GLU A 55 21.72 0.09 -4.37
C GLU A 55 22.52 -0.26 -3.10
N LYS A 56 21.88 -0.88 -2.10
CA LYS A 56 22.58 -1.34 -0.89
C LYS A 56 23.61 -2.45 -1.20
N GLU A 57 23.31 -3.34 -2.14
CA GLU A 57 24.24 -4.40 -2.52
C GLU A 57 25.49 -3.87 -3.23
N PRO A 58 25.41 -3.01 -4.28
CA PRO A 58 26.60 -2.34 -4.83
C PRO A 58 27.38 -1.55 -3.78
N GLN A 59 26.72 -0.82 -2.87
CA GLN A 59 27.36 -0.11 -1.76
C GLN A 59 28.09 -1.08 -0.80
N GLY A 60 27.46 -2.19 -0.46
CA GLY A 60 28.09 -3.24 0.36
C GLY A 60 29.28 -3.88 -0.34
N ARG A 61 29.19 -4.13 -1.66
CA ARG A 61 30.30 -4.65 -2.46
C ARG A 61 31.44 -3.65 -2.56
N ALA A 62 31.14 -2.35 -2.63
CA ALA A 62 32.15 -1.29 -2.68
C ALA A 62 33.07 -1.28 -1.45
N LEU A 63 32.59 -1.78 -0.29
CA LEU A 63 33.43 -1.95 0.91
C LEU A 63 34.59 -2.94 0.72
N LEU A 64 34.50 -3.84 -0.27
CA LEU A 64 35.48 -4.86 -0.57
C LEU A 64 36.37 -4.47 -1.76
N LEU A 65 36.06 -3.40 -2.47
CA LEU A 65 36.75 -2.96 -3.66
C LEU A 65 37.81 -1.88 -3.34
N PRO A 66 38.76 -1.63 -4.24
CA PRO A 66 39.76 -0.57 -4.06
C PRO A 66 39.10 0.81 -4.05
N ASN A 67 39.53 1.66 -3.15
CA ASN A 67 39.22 3.08 -3.13
C ASN A 67 40.41 3.84 -3.70
N LEU A 68 40.19 4.67 -4.72
CA LEU A 68 41.18 5.54 -5.32
C LEU A 68 40.79 6.99 -5.08
N SER A 69 41.63 7.73 -4.37
CA SER A 69 41.41 9.15 -4.06
C SER A 69 42.57 10.00 -4.57
N LEU A 70 42.26 11.22 -4.98
CA LEU A 70 43.25 12.27 -5.19
C LEU A 70 43.18 13.22 -4.00
N GLU A 71 44.27 13.28 -3.26
CA GLU A 71 44.41 14.16 -2.12
C GLU A 71 45.31 15.33 -2.47
N GLY A 72 45.02 16.52 -2.02
CA GLY A 72 45.81 17.70 -2.27
C GLY A 72 45.65 18.75 -1.20
N GLY A 73 46.75 19.43 -0.90
CA GLY A 73 46.76 20.51 0.05
C GLY A 73 47.76 21.59 -0.34
N ALA A 74 47.46 22.83 0.03
CA ALA A 74 48.39 23.95 -0.04
C ALA A 74 48.34 24.71 1.28
N ALA A 75 49.52 25.07 1.77
CA ALA A 75 49.64 25.86 2.98
C ALA A 75 50.64 26.98 2.78
N TRP A 76 50.30 28.16 3.26
CA TRP A 76 51.23 29.26 3.36
C TRP A 76 51.87 29.22 4.77
N VAL A 77 53.20 29.17 4.81
CA VAL A 77 53.96 29.07 6.06
C VAL A 77 54.80 30.34 6.20
N ASP A 78 54.59 31.09 7.27
CA ASP A 78 55.44 32.20 7.70
C ASP A 78 56.18 31.76 8.96
N ARG A 79 57.49 31.52 8.86
CA ARG A 79 58.32 31.08 9.96
C ARG A 79 59.24 32.23 10.38
N ASP A 80 59.21 32.58 11.63
CA ASP A 80 60.15 33.49 12.29
C ASP A 80 61.02 32.66 13.23
N ASP A 81 62.21 32.31 12.77
CA ASP A 81 63.22 31.62 13.62
C ASP A 81 63.97 32.65 14.40
N SER A 82 63.70 32.80 15.71
CA SER A 82 64.30 33.75 16.65
C SER A 82 65.83 33.65 16.80
N GLY A 83 66.52 32.90 15.98
CA GLY A 83 67.99 32.75 15.96
C GLY A 83 68.65 32.88 14.56
N ALA A 84 67.86 33.04 13.51
CA ALA A 84 68.36 33.20 12.14
C ALA A 84 67.87 34.52 11.54
N SER A 85 68.73 35.26 10.89
CA SER A 85 68.45 36.60 10.31
C SER A 85 67.54 36.56 9.05
N THR A 86 66.82 35.44 8.77
CA THR A 86 65.98 35.28 7.59
C THR A 86 64.58 34.76 7.97
N ARG A 87 63.60 35.62 7.70
CA ARG A 87 62.18 35.25 7.75
C ARG A 87 61.83 34.47 6.47
N ASN A 88 61.58 33.19 6.60
CA ASN A 88 61.19 32.38 5.44
C ASN A 88 59.66 32.41 5.29
N ARG A 89 59.21 32.99 4.16
CA ARG A 89 57.84 32.96 3.68
C ARG A 89 57.77 32.12 2.40
N ASP A 90 57.07 30.98 2.42
CA ASP A 90 56.96 30.18 1.22
C ASP A 90 55.69 29.33 1.23
N ASN A 91 55.29 28.84 0.06
CA ASN A 91 54.10 28.00 -0.12
C ASN A 91 54.48 26.52 -0.11
N SER A 92 53.92 25.77 0.82
CA SER A 92 53.91 24.30 0.78
C SER A 92 52.73 23.81 -0.03
N ASN A 93 52.94 22.89 -0.96
CA ASN A 93 51.90 22.21 -1.70
C ASN A 93 52.19 20.72 -1.78
N ALA A 94 51.12 19.92 -1.75
CA ALA A 94 51.21 18.48 -1.90
C ALA A 94 50.00 17.99 -2.70
N TYR A 95 50.22 17.02 -3.53
CA TYR A 95 49.13 16.21 -4.10
C TYR A 95 49.61 14.77 -4.23
N ALA A 96 48.67 13.83 -3.95
CA ALA A 96 48.93 12.41 -4.00
C ALA A 96 47.71 11.66 -4.54
N LEU A 97 47.95 10.70 -5.41
CA LEU A 97 46.98 9.68 -5.74
C LEU A 97 47.15 8.53 -4.74
N VAL A 98 46.07 8.21 -4.02
CA VAL A 98 46.07 7.20 -2.95
C VAL A 98 45.13 6.08 -3.32
N LEU A 99 45.61 4.85 -3.35
CA LEU A 99 44.84 3.62 -3.53
C LEU A 99 44.83 2.84 -2.22
N ILE A 100 43.66 2.50 -1.72
CA ILE A 100 43.47 1.62 -0.56
C ILE A 100 42.62 0.45 -0.99
N GLN A 101 43.15 -0.77 -0.96
CA GLN A 101 42.42 -2.00 -1.21
C GLN A 101 42.31 -2.81 0.09
N PRO A 102 41.14 -2.95 0.67
CA PRO A 102 40.94 -3.89 1.78
C PRO A 102 41.24 -5.33 1.33
N LEU A 103 42.21 -5.99 2.00
CA LEU A 103 42.52 -7.39 1.77
C LEU A 103 41.82 -8.29 2.78
N LEU A 104 41.80 -7.86 4.05
CA LEU A 104 41.11 -8.54 5.14
C LEU A 104 40.48 -7.52 6.08
N ARG A 105 39.19 -7.33 5.94
CA ARG A 105 38.34 -6.53 6.83
C ARG A 105 37.03 -7.26 7.05
N TRP A 106 36.95 -8.06 8.12
CA TRP A 106 35.73 -8.85 8.42
C TRP A 106 34.48 -8.01 8.55
N GLN A 107 34.57 -6.80 9.09
CA GLN A 107 33.47 -5.85 9.13
C GLN A 107 32.89 -5.56 7.75
N ASN A 108 33.75 -5.46 6.72
CA ASN A 108 33.32 -5.19 5.34
C ASN A 108 32.62 -6.40 4.72
N VAL A 109 33.13 -7.62 4.99
CA VAL A 109 32.52 -8.88 4.53
C VAL A 109 31.12 -9.02 5.12
N ILE A 110 30.98 -8.83 6.43
CA ILE A 110 29.69 -8.88 7.13
C ILE A 110 28.76 -7.75 6.67
N GLY A 111 29.31 -6.54 6.45
CA GLY A 111 28.57 -5.40 5.90
C GLY A 111 28.01 -5.67 4.50
N HIS A 112 28.76 -6.38 3.65
CA HIS A 112 28.27 -6.84 2.36
C HIS A 112 27.13 -7.86 2.48
N ASP A 113 27.23 -8.83 3.40
CA ASP A 113 26.14 -9.78 3.63
C ASP A 113 24.90 -9.10 4.26
N GLN A 114 25.11 -8.12 5.14
CA GLN A 114 24.03 -7.29 5.69
C GLN A 114 23.32 -6.49 4.59
N SER A 115 24.06 -5.98 3.60
CA SER A 115 23.49 -5.22 2.47
C SER A 115 22.54 -6.08 1.62
N LYS A 116 22.83 -7.37 1.42
CA LYS A 116 21.92 -8.31 0.74
C LYS A 116 20.60 -8.49 1.52
N ALA A 117 20.67 -8.57 2.85
CA ALA A 117 19.46 -8.64 3.67
C ALA A 117 18.62 -7.35 3.56
N LEU A 118 19.25 -6.18 3.41
CA LEU A 118 18.55 -4.91 3.18
C LEU A 118 17.86 -4.85 1.81
N VAL A 119 18.42 -5.49 0.77
CA VAL A 119 17.75 -5.65 -0.53
C VAL A 119 16.48 -6.50 -0.38
N LEU A 120 16.58 -7.66 0.30
CA LEU A 120 15.42 -8.51 0.59
C LEU A 120 14.32 -7.78 1.38
N ALA A 121 14.71 -6.92 2.34
CA ALA A 121 13.75 -6.07 3.04
C ALA A 121 12.99 -5.14 2.09
N GLY A 122 13.70 -4.56 1.10
CA GLY A 122 13.11 -3.72 0.06
C GLY A 122 12.09 -4.49 -0.80
N GLU A 123 12.40 -5.72 -1.17
CA GLU A 123 11.49 -6.59 -1.95
C GLU A 123 10.20 -6.92 -1.18
N ILE A 124 10.32 -7.29 0.10
CA ILE A 124 9.16 -7.57 0.96
C ILE A 124 8.29 -6.31 1.14
N ASN A 125 8.91 -5.15 1.32
CA ASN A 125 8.19 -3.89 1.44
C ASN A 125 7.43 -3.53 0.15
N LEU A 126 8.01 -3.79 -1.03
CA LEU A 126 7.31 -3.61 -2.31
C LEU A 126 6.12 -4.57 -2.45
N GLN A 127 6.29 -5.84 -2.04
CA GLN A 127 5.18 -6.82 -2.03
C GLN A 127 4.06 -6.37 -1.09
N ALA A 128 4.40 -5.86 0.09
CA ALA A 128 3.42 -5.32 1.04
C ALA A 128 2.69 -4.09 0.48
N ALA A 129 3.39 -3.19 -0.21
CA ALA A 129 2.78 -2.03 -0.88
C ALA A 129 1.85 -2.45 -2.03
N ARG A 130 2.20 -3.51 -2.78
CA ARG A 130 1.35 -4.09 -3.82
C ARG A 130 0.07 -4.69 -3.23
N GLN A 131 0.18 -5.42 -2.12
CA GLN A 131 -0.96 -5.99 -1.41
C GLN A 131 -1.87 -4.89 -0.83
N ASP A 132 -1.28 -3.83 -0.25
CA ASP A 132 -2.03 -2.65 0.22
C ASP A 132 -2.80 -1.98 -0.92
N LEU A 133 -2.18 -1.82 -2.09
CA LEU A 133 -2.86 -1.28 -3.28
C LEU A 133 -4.05 -2.14 -3.70
N MET A 134 -3.91 -3.48 -3.72
CA MET A 134 -5.02 -4.40 -4.03
C MET A 134 -6.21 -4.16 -3.10
N LEU A 135 -5.96 -4.05 -1.79
CA LEU A 135 -7.01 -3.82 -0.80
C LEU A 135 -7.64 -2.43 -0.96
N ARG A 136 -6.85 -1.37 -1.13
CA ARG A 136 -7.36 0.00 -1.34
C ARG A 136 -8.23 0.12 -2.59
N VAL A 137 -7.82 -0.52 -3.68
CA VAL A 137 -8.63 -0.55 -4.91
C VAL A 137 -9.91 -1.33 -4.70
N ALA A 138 -9.85 -2.48 -4.02
CA ALA A 138 -11.04 -3.27 -3.71
C ALA A 138 -12.00 -2.53 -2.77
N ASP A 139 -11.51 -1.91 -1.70
CA ASP A 139 -12.32 -1.08 -0.80
C ASP A 139 -13.00 0.04 -1.59
N ALA A 140 -12.26 0.84 -2.37
CA ALA A 140 -12.83 1.93 -3.16
C ALA A 140 -13.84 1.46 -4.23
N TYR A 141 -13.60 0.29 -4.84
CA TYR A 141 -14.50 -0.33 -5.82
C TYR A 141 -15.83 -0.73 -5.19
N PHE A 142 -15.80 -1.48 -4.10
CA PHE A 142 -17.01 -1.97 -3.44
C PHE A 142 -17.75 -0.87 -2.67
N ASP A 143 -17.03 0.13 -2.14
CA ASP A 143 -17.65 1.31 -1.54
C ASP A 143 -18.43 2.11 -2.58
N LEU A 144 -17.91 2.27 -3.81
CA LEU A 144 -18.63 2.93 -4.88
C LEU A 144 -19.88 2.13 -5.31
N LEU A 145 -19.76 0.81 -5.47
CA LEU A 145 -20.92 -0.04 -5.78
C LEU A 145 -22.00 0.03 -4.71
N LEU A 146 -21.61 0.01 -3.43
CA LEU A 146 -22.52 0.18 -2.31
C LEU A 146 -23.21 1.54 -2.35
N ALA A 147 -22.47 2.61 -2.59
CA ALA A 147 -23.03 3.96 -2.69
C ALA A 147 -24.03 4.09 -3.84
N GLU A 148 -23.75 3.45 -4.99
CA GLU A 148 -24.68 3.40 -6.12
C GLU A 148 -25.98 2.62 -5.79
N ASP A 149 -25.86 1.47 -5.11
CA ASP A 149 -27.02 0.67 -4.67
C ASP A 149 -27.87 1.46 -3.67
N LEU A 150 -27.24 2.14 -2.70
CA LEU A 150 -27.95 2.99 -1.72
C LEU A 150 -28.63 4.20 -2.39
N LEU A 151 -28.00 4.81 -3.38
CA LEU A 151 -28.60 5.89 -4.17
C LEU A 151 -29.81 5.39 -4.97
N SER A 152 -29.69 4.21 -5.59
CA SER A 152 -30.80 3.59 -6.34
C SER A 152 -32.01 3.33 -5.43
N THR A 153 -31.77 2.72 -4.26
CA THR A 153 -32.80 2.45 -3.25
C THR A 153 -33.44 3.74 -2.73
N SER A 154 -32.61 4.78 -2.45
CA SER A 154 -33.11 6.09 -2.00
C SER A 154 -33.99 6.78 -3.07
N ARG A 155 -33.58 6.72 -4.34
CA ARG A 155 -34.39 7.24 -5.47
C ARG A 155 -35.73 6.54 -5.59
N GLN A 156 -35.75 5.21 -5.40
CA GLN A 156 -37.00 4.45 -5.42
C GLN A 156 -37.91 4.87 -4.27
N GLN A 157 -37.38 4.99 -3.04
CA GLN A 157 -38.10 5.42 -1.86
C GLN A 157 -38.73 6.81 -2.04
N VAL A 158 -37.98 7.78 -2.57
CA VAL A 158 -38.47 9.13 -2.86
C VAL A 158 -39.65 9.09 -3.85
N ARG A 159 -39.55 8.30 -4.95
CA ARG A 159 -40.62 8.14 -5.93
C ARG A 159 -41.89 7.56 -5.29
N THR A 160 -41.77 6.48 -4.52
CA THR A 160 -42.89 5.86 -3.83
C THR A 160 -43.58 6.84 -2.89
N LEU A 161 -42.82 7.57 -2.06
CA LEU A 161 -43.39 8.56 -1.14
C LEU A 161 -44.01 9.76 -1.87
N GLN A 162 -43.48 10.19 -3.02
CA GLN A 162 -44.08 11.21 -3.84
C GLN A 162 -45.46 10.79 -4.40
N GLU A 163 -45.59 9.54 -4.86
CA GLU A 163 -46.85 8.98 -5.32
C GLU A 163 -47.86 8.88 -4.21
N GLN A 164 -47.44 8.40 -3.02
CA GLN A 164 -48.30 8.30 -1.83
C GLN A 164 -48.75 9.68 -1.37
N ARG A 165 -47.88 10.69 -1.35
CA ARG A 165 -48.23 12.07 -1.04
C ARG A 165 -49.32 12.59 -1.99
N SER A 166 -49.15 12.41 -3.29
CA SER A 166 -50.14 12.83 -4.27
C SER A 166 -51.49 12.13 -4.15
N LYS A 167 -51.50 10.85 -3.70
CA LYS A 167 -52.71 10.12 -3.40
C LYS A 167 -53.39 10.69 -2.14
N ALA A 168 -52.66 10.90 -1.05
CA ALA A 168 -53.17 11.44 0.20
C ALA A 168 -53.76 12.85 0.03
N GLU A 169 -53.09 13.71 -0.74
CA GLU A 169 -53.58 15.06 -1.10
C GLU A 169 -54.92 15.01 -1.83
N ARG A 170 -55.11 14.10 -2.79
CA ARG A 170 -56.38 13.90 -3.50
C ARG A 170 -57.49 13.39 -2.58
N PHE A 171 -57.21 12.45 -1.67
CA PHE A 171 -58.18 11.98 -0.71
C PHE A 171 -58.59 13.06 0.30
N TYR A 172 -57.65 13.90 0.73
CA TYR A 172 -57.92 15.04 1.59
C TYR A 172 -58.84 16.06 0.90
N GLN A 173 -58.51 16.43 -0.37
CA GLN A 173 -59.34 17.34 -1.17
C GLN A 173 -60.76 16.78 -1.41
N ALA A 174 -60.92 15.46 -1.54
CA ALA A 174 -62.19 14.78 -1.68
C ALA A 174 -62.94 14.61 -0.34
N GLY A 175 -62.41 15.07 0.79
CA GLY A 175 -62.99 14.95 2.11
C GLY A 175 -62.94 13.55 2.72
N SER A 176 -62.22 12.61 2.09
CA SER A 176 -62.07 11.22 2.54
C SER A 176 -60.72 10.93 3.23
N GLY A 177 -59.82 11.90 3.29
CA GLY A 177 -58.55 11.84 3.99
C GLY A 177 -58.39 12.89 5.08
N THR A 178 -57.31 12.80 5.88
CA THR A 178 -57.01 13.75 6.95
C THR A 178 -55.78 14.58 6.60
N GLU A 179 -55.70 15.85 7.04
CA GLU A 179 -54.55 16.70 6.90
C GLU A 179 -53.30 16.09 7.60
N SER A 180 -53.50 15.47 8.77
CA SER A 180 -52.46 14.77 9.53
C SER A 180 -51.76 13.67 8.71
N GLU A 181 -52.50 12.97 7.86
CA GLU A 181 -51.91 11.94 6.96
C GLU A 181 -51.05 12.56 5.87
N VAL A 182 -51.53 13.63 5.25
CA VAL A 182 -50.73 14.38 4.25
C VAL A 182 -49.43 14.89 4.86
N GLN A 183 -49.50 15.52 6.03
CA GLN A 183 -48.32 16.04 6.72
C GLN A 183 -47.34 14.94 7.13
N ARG A 184 -47.82 13.77 7.55
CA ARG A 184 -46.97 12.62 7.88
C ARG A 184 -46.21 12.08 6.66
N ILE A 185 -46.90 11.93 5.53
CA ILE A 185 -46.26 11.47 4.30
C ILE A 185 -45.28 12.54 3.78
N GLN A 186 -45.62 13.82 3.89
CA GLN A 186 -44.71 14.94 3.54
C GLN A 186 -43.42 14.87 4.36
N ALA A 187 -43.49 14.71 5.67
CA ALA A 187 -42.34 14.61 6.53
C ALA A 187 -41.44 13.42 6.16
N ARG A 188 -42.01 12.26 5.80
CA ARG A 188 -41.26 11.08 5.32
C ARG A 188 -40.60 11.34 3.97
N TYR A 189 -41.30 12.01 3.06
CA TYR A 189 -40.75 12.40 1.77
C TYR A 189 -39.55 13.32 1.93
N ASP A 190 -39.64 14.35 2.76
CA ASP A 190 -38.56 15.30 2.99
C ASP A 190 -37.31 14.62 3.58
N LEU A 191 -37.52 13.68 4.54
CA LEU A 191 -36.42 12.85 5.09
C LEU A 191 -35.80 11.93 4.02
N ALA A 192 -36.61 11.30 3.19
CA ALA A 192 -36.13 10.43 2.12
C ALA A 192 -35.35 11.24 1.05
N TYR A 193 -35.83 12.44 0.72
CA TYR A 193 -35.17 13.35 -0.20
C TYR A 193 -33.80 13.80 0.34
N ALA A 194 -33.74 14.14 1.65
CA ALA A 194 -32.46 14.47 2.29
C ALA A 194 -31.46 13.29 2.24
N ARG A 195 -31.93 12.05 2.48
CA ARG A 195 -31.10 10.83 2.36
C ARG A 195 -30.64 10.60 0.92
N GLN A 196 -31.51 10.85 -0.08
CA GLN A 196 -31.12 10.74 -1.49
C GLN A 196 -30.00 11.72 -1.84
N MET A 197 -30.06 12.97 -1.36
CA MET A 197 -29.00 13.94 -1.57
C MET A 197 -27.66 13.50 -0.92
N ALA A 198 -27.71 12.98 0.30
CA ALA A 198 -26.54 12.43 0.97
C ALA A 198 -25.95 11.23 0.19
N ALA A 199 -26.80 10.31 -0.29
CA ALA A 199 -26.35 9.17 -1.11
C ALA A 199 -25.75 9.62 -2.45
N HIS A 200 -26.31 10.65 -3.09
CA HIS A 200 -25.75 11.22 -4.30
C HIS A 200 -24.34 11.81 -4.09
N ASN A 201 -24.15 12.55 -3.01
CA ASN A 201 -22.84 13.08 -2.64
C ASN A 201 -21.83 11.95 -2.31
N ALA A 202 -22.29 10.88 -1.66
CA ALA A 202 -21.44 9.71 -1.37
C ALA A 202 -20.94 9.05 -2.66
N VAL A 203 -21.79 8.88 -3.68
CA VAL A 203 -21.36 8.36 -4.99
C VAL A 203 -20.26 9.23 -5.59
N GLN A 204 -20.44 10.55 -5.60
CA GLN A 204 -19.43 11.47 -6.15
C GLN A 204 -18.11 11.34 -5.37
N LEU A 205 -18.14 11.29 -4.04
CA LEU A 205 -16.94 11.14 -3.21
C LEU A 205 -16.20 9.83 -3.52
N HIS A 206 -16.92 8.70 -3.61
CA HIS A 206 -16.31 7.40 -3.91
C HIS A 206 -15.81 7.33 -5.35
N GLN A 207 -16.46 8.00 -6.31
CA GLN A 207 -15.94 8.14 -7.68
C GLN A 207 -14.60 8.87 -7.70
N GLU A 208 -14.47 10.00 -6.99
CA GLU A 208 -13.23 10.75 -6.88
C GLU A 208 -12.13 9.94 -6.15
N THR A 209 -12.51 9.18 -5.11
CA THR A 209 -11.58 8.30 -4.40
C THR A 209 -11.00 7.23 -5.34
N LEU A 210 -11.85 6.61 -6.15
CA LEU A 210 -11.42 5.60 -7.13
C LEU A 210 -10.61 6.24 -8.26
N ALA A 211 -11.00 7.43 -8.73
CA ALA A 211 -10.26 8.19 -9.73
C ALA A 211 -8.86 8.60 -9.24
N GLN A 212 -8.71 8.95 -7.96
CA GLN A 212 -7.40 9.22 -7.36
C GLN A 212 -6.46 8.01 -7.43
N LEU A 213 -6.99 6.78 -7.27
CA LEU A 213 -6.20 5.56 -7.36
C LEU A 213 -5.89 5.17 -8.81
N THR A 214 -6.84 5.33 -9.73
CA THR A 214 -6.78 4.78 -11.09
C THR A 214 -6.46 5.80 -12.18
N GLY A 215 -6.47 7.10 -11.85
CA GLY A 215 -6.23 8.21 -12.79
C GLY A 215 -7.43 8.60 -13.66
N SER A 216 -8.58 7.92 -13.51
CA SER A 216 -9.77 8.22 -14.29
C SER A 216 -11.05 7.81 -13.56
N VAL A 217 -12.12 8.58 -13.73
CA VAL A 217 -13.45 8.19 -13.25
C VAL A 217 -13.96 7.06 -14.14
N PRO A 218 -14.32 5.87 -13.58
CA PRO A 218 -14.88 4.79 -14.39
C PRO A 218 -16.26 5.16 -14.92
N ALA A 219 -16.56 4.79 -16.17
CA ALA A 219 -17.87 5.07 -16.78
C ALA A 219 -18.99 4.20 -16.17
N ALA A 220 -18.69 2.96 -15.85
CA ALA A 220 -19.55 2.00 -15.17
C ALA A 220 -18.70 0.92 -14.51
N LEU A 221 -19.18 0.35 -13.41
CA LEU A 221 -18.53 -0.78 -12.72
C LEU A 221 -19.28 -2.08 -12.98
N ALA A 222 -18.53 -3.19 -13.08
CA ALA A 222 -19.11 -4.51 -13.08
C ALA A 222 -19.70 -4.81 -11.69
N ARG A 223 -20.94 -5.33 -11.65
CA ARG A 223 -21.68 -5.57 -10.39
C ARG A 223 -21.50 -7.02 -9.95
N LEU A 224 -21.64 -7.26 -8.65
CA LEU A 224 -21.73 -8.64 -8.15
C LEU A 224 -22.96 -9.33 -8.73
N ASP A 225 -22.80 -10.60 -9.13
CA ASP A 225 -23.93 -11.43 -9.57
C ASP A 225 -25.01 -11.44 -8.48
N PRO A 226 -26.27 -11.07 -8.78
CA PRO A 226 -27.37 -11.15 -7.80
C PRO A 226 -27.55 -12.54 -7.19
N GLN A 227 -27.14 -13.59 -7.89
CA GLN A 227 -27.26 -14.99 -7.45
C GLN A 227 -25.99 -15.55 -6.82
N VAL A 228 -24.99 -14.69 -6.51
CA VAL A 228 -23.73 -15.11 -5.91
C VAL A 228 -23.98 -15.90 -4.62
N ARG A 229 -23.36 -17.07 -4.52
CA ARG A 229 -23.37 -17.91 -3.32
C ARG A 229 -22.00 -17.78 -2.65
N PHE A 230 -22.00 -17.12 -1.50
CA PHE A 230 -20.78 -17.02 -0.71
C PHE A 230 -20.49 -18.37 -0.05
N GLN A 231 -19.25 -18.83 -0.20
CA GLN A 231 -18.76 -20.06 0.43
C GLN A 231 -17.89 -19.68 1.63
N GLY A 232 -17.91 -20.52 2.65
CA GLY A 232 -17.02 -20.37 3.78
C GLY A 232 -15.54 -20.56 3.37
N PRO A 233 -14.60 -20.01 4.16
CA PRO A 233 -13.18 -20.10 3.85
C PRO A 233 -12.71 -21.56 3.86
N GLN A 234 -11.85 -21.91 2.90
CA GLN A 234 -11.22 -23.22 2.82
C GLN A 234 -9.71 -23.08 3.08
N PRO A 235 -9.15 -23.78 4.06
CA PRO A 235 -9.76 -24.74 4.99
C PRO A 235 -10.73 -24.11 6.02
N ALA A 236 -11.69 -24.90 6.49
CA ALA A 236 -12.74 -24.45 7.42
C ALA A 236 -12.26 -24.34 8.90
N LEU A 237 -10.98 -24.37 9.14
CA LEU A 237 -10.36 -24.32 10.46
C LEU A 237 -9.65 -22.97 10.67
N ILE A 238 -10.12 -22.19 11.64
CA ILE A 238 -9.54 -20.88 11.99
C ILE A 238 -8.07 -20.97 12.41
N GLY A 239 -7.65 -22.09 13.05
CA GLY A 239 -6.27 -22.33 13.46
C GLY A 239 -5.30 -22.34 12.29
N THR A 240 -5.66 -23.01 11.20
CA THR A 240 -4.84 -23.11 9.97
C THR A 240 -4.54 -21.74 9.37
N TRP A 241 -5.55 -20.86 9.30
CA TRP A 241 -5.38 -19.48 8.81
C TRP A 241 -4.46 -18.65 9.71
N ALA A 242 -4.59 -18.81 11.04
CA ALA A 242 -3.72 -18.14 11.98
C ALA A 242 -2.28 -18.63 11.89
N GLU A 243 -2.06 -19.93 11.73
CA GLU A 243 -0.72 -20.52 11.53
C GLU A 243 -0.08 -20.05 10.22
N GLN A 244 -0.84 -20.05 9.11
CA GLN A 244 -0.38 -19.51 7.83
C GLN A 244 0.01 -18.04 7.94
N ALA A 245 -0.80 -17.22 8.64
CA ALA A 245 -0.50 -15.82 8.86
C ALA A 245 0.80 -15.63 9.65
N GLN A 246 1.03 -16.40 10.71
CA GLN A 246 2.25 -16.34 11.51
C GLN A 246 3.51 -16.73 10.73
N GLN A 247 3.38 -17.49 9.65
CA GLN A 247 4.49 -17.94 8.80
C GLN A 247 4.71 -17.08 7.57
N HIS A 248 3.63 -16.67 6.90
CA HIS A 248 3.68 -16.10 5.55
C HIS A 248 3.23 -14.64 5.46
N ASN A 249 2.71 -14.04 6.53
CA ASN A 249 2.33 -12.63 6.50
C ASN A 249 3.54 -11.74 6.20
N LEU A 250 3.38 -10.75 5.32
CA LEU A 250 4.48 -9.90 4.86
C LEU A 250 5.10 -9.05 5.99
N LYS A 251 4.31 -8.63 6.99
CA LYS A 251 4.84 -7.95 8.19
C LYS A 251 5.77 -8.87 8.99
N VAL A 252 5.40 -10.15 9.14
CA VAL A 252 6.23 -11.14 9.82
C VAL A 252 7.54 -11.37 9.07
N GLN A 253 7.47 -11.50 7.74
CA GLN A 253 8.67 -11.64 6.91
C GLN A 253 9.59 -10.41 7.02
N ALA A 254 9.04 -9.20 6.99
CA ALA A 254 9.80 -7.97 7.16
C ALA A 254 10.49 -7.92 8.54
N ALA A 255 9.80 -8.30 9.62
CA ALA A 255 10.38 -8.39 10.96
C ALA A 255 11.50 -9.44 11.04
N GLN A 256 11.35 -10.60 10.38
CA GLN A 256 12.40 -11.63 10.30
C GLN A 256 13.65 -11.12 9.59
N ILE A 257 13.52 -10.37 8.51
CA ILE A 257 14.66 -9.76 7.83
C ILE A 257 15.33 -8.69 8.72
N LYS A 258 14.53 -7.86 9.42
CA LYS A 258 15.06 -6.89 10.39
C LYS A 258 15.86 -7.58 11.49
N ARG A 259 15.38 -8.72 12.02
CA ARG A 259 16.12 -9.55 12.96
C ARG A 259 17.44 -10.06 12.38
N LEU A 260 17.45 -10.55 11.12
CA LEU A 260 18.67 -11.01 10.45
C LEU A 260 19.70 -9.87 10.29
N VAL A 261 19.26 -8.66 9.93
CA VAL A 261 20.11 -7.47 9.85
C VAL A 261 20.73 -7.14 11.21
N ALA A 262 19.93 -7.21 12.29
CA ALA A 262 20.41 -6.97 13.66
C ALA A 262 21.39 -8.07 14.15
N GLU A 263 21.17 -9.33 13.78
CA GLU A 263 22.09 -10.44 14.04
C GLU A 263 23.46 -10.20 13.37
N LYS A 264 23.46 -9.83 12.08
CA LYS A 264 24.66 -9.46 11.34
C LYS A 264 25.38 -8.25 11.93
N GLU A 265 24.65 -7.30 12.51
CA GLU A 265 25.25 -6.16 13.19
C GLU A 265 26.06 -6.57 14.42
N ILE A 266 25.64 -7.61 15.18
CA ILE A 266 26.44 -8.17 16.29
C ILE A 266 27.79 -8.67 15.76
N ASP A 267 27.76 -9.49 14.71
CA ASP A 267 28.97 -10.06 14.12
C ASP A 267 29.92 -8.95 13.62
N LYS A 268 29.35 -7.92 12.98
CA LYS A 268 30.10 -6.76 12.46
C LYS A 268 30.76 -5.97 13.59
N GLN A 269 30.07 -5.74 14.70
CA GLN A 269 30.65 -5.06 15.87
C GLN A 269 31.71 -5.92 16.57
N GLN A 270 31.52 -7.23 16.65
CA GLN A 270 32.53 -8.16 17.17
C GLN A 270 33.79 -8.19 16.30
N ALA A 271 33.62 -8.12 14.97
CA ALA A 271 34.71 -8.06 14.03
C ALA A 271 35.60 -6.80 14.20
N GLY A 272 35.14 -5.78 14.96
CA GLY A 272 35.93 -4.63 15.36
C GLY A 272 37.10 -4.94 16.29
N HIS A 273 37.17 -6.15 16.84
CA HIS A 273 38.35 -6.63 17.59
C HIS A 273 39.36 -7.38 16.72
N LEU A 274 39.03 -7.68 15.46
CA LEU A 274 39.88 -8.43 14.56
C LEU A 274 40.87 -7.51 13.84
N PRO A 275 42.05 -8.05 13.41
CA PRO A 275 42.97 -7.29 12.62
C PRO A 275 42.35 -6.91 11.25
N THR A 276 42.76 -5.75 10.75
CA THR A 276 42.54 -5.32 9.35
C THR A 276 43.81 -5.36 8.59
N VAL A 277 43.76 -5.74 7.31
CA VAL A 277 44.89 -5.78 6.38
C VAL A 277 44.48 -5.07 5.10
N ASP A 278 45.23 -4.03 4.75
CA ASP A 278 44.98 -3.22 3.58
C ASP A 278 46.23 -3.17 2.71
N LEU A 279 46.06 -3.27 1.40
CA LEU A 279 47.10 -2.86 0.44
C LEU A 279 46.96 -1.35 0.24
N VAL A 280 48.04 -0.62 0.46
CA VAL A 280 48.09 0.84 0.29
C VAL A 280 49.13 1.14 -0.78
N ALA A 281 48.76 1.92 -1.79
CA ALA A 281 49.68 2.48 -2.77
C ALA A 281 49.43 3.99 -2.87
N ALA A 282 50.48 4.76 -2.83
CA ALA A 282 50.40 6.20 -2.97
C ALA A 282 51.52 6.71 -3.93
N HIS A 283 51.13 7.60 -4.82
CA HIS A 283 52.06 8.31 -5.69
C HIS A 283 51.76 9.81 -5.63
N GLY A 284 52.76 10.59 -5.21
CA GLY A 284 52.49 12.00 -4.99
C GLY A 284 53.73 12.87 -5.10
N ARG A 285 53.49 14.16 -5.28
CA ARG A 285 54.48 15.22 -5.22
C ARG A 285 54.25 16.07 -3.99
N PHE A 286 55.33 16.30 -3.28
CA PHE A 286 55.34 17.09 -2.07
C PHE A 286 56.36 18.23 -2.25
N ALA A 287 55.95 19.43 -1.98
CA ALA A 287 56.82 20.59 -1.92
C ALA A 287 56.56 21.26 -0.57
N SER A 288 57.51 21.10 0.35
CA SER A 288 57.42 21.66 1.71
C SER A 288 58.61 22.60 1.93
N VAL A 289 58.32 23.69 2.60
CA VAL A 289 59.36 24.66 3.06
C VAL A 289 59.86 24.34 4.47
N GLY A 290 59.59 23.13 4.91
CA GLY A 290 59.88 22.73 6.29
C GLY A 290 58.84 23.29 7.28
N GLY A 291 58.77 22.74 8.49
CA GLY A 291 57.88 23.18 9.52
C GLY A 291 57.21 22.03 10.25
N SER A 292 56.33 22.35 11.17
CA SER A 292 55.47 21.37 11.85
C SER A 292 54.04 21.69 11.55
N LEU A 293 53.27 20.71 11.08
CA LEU A 293 51.84 20.78 10.90
C LEU A 293 51.23 19.61 11.69
N TYR A 294 50.39 19.88 12.71
CA TYR A 294 49.78 18.85 13.52
C TYR A 294 50.78 17.81 14.10
N ASP A 295 51.86 18.28 14.75
CA ASP A 295 52.96 17.45 15.32
C ASP A 295 53.80 16.64 14.30
N VAL A 296 53.61 16.87 13.00
CA VAL A 296 54.46 16.26 11.95
C VAL A 296 55.48 17.29 11.49
N THR A 297 56.76 16.99 11.68
CA THR A 297 57.85 17.79 11.15
C THR A 297 57.99 17.55 9.65
N LEU A 298 57.76 18.56 8.85
CA LEU A 298 57.88 18.51 7.39
C LEU A 298 59.31 18.95 6.99
N PRO A 299 60.09 18.15 6.27
CA PRO A 299 61.39 18.58 5.77
C PRO A 299 61.24 19.61 4.68
N GLU A 300 62.21 20.52 4.57
CA GLU A 300 62.31 21.49 3.46
C GLU A 300 62.83 20.81 2.20
N GLU A 301 61.89 20.14 1.46
CA GLU A 301 62.29 19.40 0.25
C GLU A 301 61.14 19.37 -0.77
N LYS A 302 61.54 19.32 -2.05
CA LYS A 302 60.63 19.01 -3.18
C LYS A 302 60.94 17.61 -3.68
N TYR A 303 60.03 16.68 -3.44
CA TYR A 303 60.22 15.29 -3.87
C TYR A 303 58.97 14.66 -4.43
N THR A 304 59.16 13.66 -5.26
CA THR A 304 58.10 12.79 -5.73
C THR A 304 58.33 11.42 -5.09
N GLN A 305 57.28 10.88 -4.48
CA GLN A 305 57.35 9.62 -3.78
C GLN A 305 56.32 8.65 -4.31
N THR A 306 56.72 7.39 -4.45
CA THR A 306 55.81 6.27 -4.68
C THR A 306 55.98 5.30 -3.52
N VAL A 307 54.87 4.97 -2.87
CA VAL A 307 54.80 4.00 -1.76
C VAL A 307 53.85 2.90 -2.17
N VAL A 308 54.24 1.64 -2.01
CA VAL A 308 53.36 0.48 -2.11
C VAL A 308 53.67 -0.41 -0.90
N GLY A 309 52.65 -0.74 -0.12
CA GLY A 309 52.84 -1.53 1.10
C GLY A 309 51.58 -2.19 1.56
N VAL A 310 51.74 -3.07 2.51
CA VAL A 310 50.63 -3.70 3.24
C VAL A 310 50.59 -3.11 4.64
N GLN A 311 49.46 -2.57 4.99
CA GLN A 311 49.19 -2.04 6.33
C GLN A 311 48.34 -3.03 7.12
N VAL A 312 48.83 -3.42 8.31
CA VAL A 312 48.09 -4.26 9.26
C VAL A 312 47.77 -3.41 10.48
N SER A 313 46.51 -3.41 10.90
CA SER A 313 46.09 -2.71 12.11
C SER A 313 45.32 -3.66 13.00
N LEU A 314 45.74 -3.80 14.26
CA LEU A 314 45.04 -4.58 15.28
C LEU A 314 44.77 -3.69 16.50
N PRO A 315 43.50 -3.37 16.79
CA PRO A 315 43.16 -2.57 17.96
C PRO A 315 43.29 -3.42 19.23
N LEU A 316 44.31 -3.17 20.02
CA LEU A 316 44.53 -3.89 21.29
C LEU A 316 43.62 -3.39 22.41
N TYR A 317 43.38 -2.10 22.46
CA TYR A 317 42.48 -1.46 23.41
C TYR A 317 41.84 -0.20 22.81
N ALA A 318 40.51 -0.13 22.81
CA ALA A 318 39.72 0.97 22.28
C ALA A 318 38.83 1.65 23.37
N GLY A 319 39.36 1.77 24.57
CA GLY A 319 38.62 2.38 25.71
C GLY A 319 37.31 1.67 26.08
N GLY A 320 37.13 0.41 25.72
CA GLY A 320 35.88 -0.33 25.92
C GLY A 320 34.77 -0.06 24.87
N GLY A 321 35.03 0.83 23.90
CA GLY A 321 34.02 1.27 22.91
C GLY A 321 33.49 0.12 22.02
N THR A 322 34.38 -0.76 21.53
CA THR A 322 33.96 -1.93 20.69
C THR A 322 33.10 -2.91 21.50
N THR A 323 33.49 -3.19 22.77
CA THR A 323 32.68 -4.04 23.66
C THR A 323 31.30 -3.42 23.96
N SER A 324 31.24 -2.11 24.13
CA SER A 324 29.98 -1.38 24.34
C SER A 324 29.08 -1.48 23.15
N ARG A 325 29.59 -1.21 21.92
CA ARG A 325 28.82 -1.36 20.66
C ARG A 325 28.34 -2.80 20.43
N THR A 326 29.15 -3.81 20.79
CA THR A 326 28.69 -5.20 20.70
C THR A 326 27.57 -5.50 21.68
N ARG A 327 27.59 -4.93 22.90
CA ARG A 327 26.48 -5.08 23.88
C ARG A 327 25.22 -4.36 23.40
N GLU A 328 25.36 -3.17 22.84
CA GLU A 328 24.27 -2.42 22.21
C GLU A 328 23.63 -3.23 21.06
N ALA A 329 24.44 -3.75 20.12
CA ALA A 329 23.95 -4.57 19.01
C ALA A 329 23.20 -5.83 19.50
N ARG A 330 23.65 -6.47 20.59
CA ARG A 330 22.94 -7.59 21.22
C ARG A 330 21.60 -7.17 21.80
N ALA A 331 21.53 -6.03 22.46
CA ALA A 331 20.28 -5.50 22.98
C ALA A 331 19.29 -5.17 21.86
N LEU A 332 19.74 -4.54 20.75
CA LEU A 332 18.94 -4.25 19.59
C LEU A 332 18.48 -5.53 18.84
N HIS A 333 19.30 -6.58 18.83
CA HIS A 333 18.86 -7.88 18.33
C HIS A 333 17.77 -8.49 19.24
N GLY A 334 17.85 -8.32 20.56
CA GLY A 334 16.76 -8.67 21.49
C GLY A 334 15.46 -7.96 21.15
N VAL A 335 15.50 -6.64 20.88
CA VAL A 335 14.34 -5.89 20.41
C VAL A 335 13.78 -6.48 19.13
N ALA A 336 14.64 -6.80 18.14
CA ALA A 336 14.20 -7.37 16.88
C ALA A 336 13.59 -8.78 17.02
N LEU A 337 14.01 -9.58 17.99
CA LEU A 337 13.37 -10.86 18.33
C LEU A 337 11.95 -10.65 18.89
N ASP A 338 11.78 -9.70 19.81
CA ASP A 338 10.47 -9.37 20.37
C ASP A 338 9.53 -8.81 19.30
N GLU A 339 10.04 -7.99 18.37
CA GLU A 339 9.26 -7.47 17.22
C GLU A 339 8.79 -8.59 16.27
N VAL A 340 9.59 -9.65 16.07
CA VAL A 340 9.15 -10.82 15.27
C VAL A 340 8.02 -11.56 15.98
N GLU A 341 8.12 -11.74 17.29
CA GLU A 341 7.08 -12.43 18.05
C GLU A 341 5.79 -11.59 18.11
N ASP A 342 5.90 -10.27 18.26
CA ASP A 342 4.76 -9.35 18.22
C ASP A 342 4.08 -9.37 16.85
N ALA A 343 4.85 -9.28 15.76
CA ALA A 343 4.32 -9.37 14.39
C ALA A 343 3.60 -10.71 14.13
N ARG A 344 4.10 -11.83 14.67
CA ARG A 344 3.43 -13.13 14.58
C ARG A 344 2.10 -13.15 15.31
N ARG A 345 2.06 -12.61 16.53
CA ARG A 345 0.82 -12.53 17.32
C ARG A 345 -0.21 -11.63 16.64
N GLU A 346 0.21 -10.46 16.15
CA GLU A 346 -0.65 -9.55 15.41
C GLU A 346 -1.20 -10.21 14.14
N ALA A 347 -0.36 -10.86 13.32
CA ALA A 347 -0.78 -11.55 12.11
C ALA A 347 -1.78 -12.67 12.40
N GLY A 348 -1.52 -13.49 13.44
CA GLY A 348 -2.45 -14.52 13.86
C GLY A 348 -3.78 -13.98 14.38
N LEU A 349 -3.77 -12.85 15.09
CA LEU A 349 -5.01 -12.16 15.52
C LEU A 349 -5.79 -11.62 14.35
N MET A 350 -5.14 -10.93 13.41
CA MET A 350 -5.77 -10.38 12.20
C MET A 350 -6.42 -11.47 11.35
N ALA A 351 -5.74 -12.61 11.17
CA ALA A 351 -6.30 -13.74 10.44
C ALA A 351 -7.54 -14.32 11.12
N ARG A 352 -7.53 -14.46 12.46
CA ARG A 352 -8.71 -14.90 13.22
C ARG A 352 -9.87 -13.91 13.11
N GLN A 353 -9.59 -12.61 13.21
CA GLN A 353 -10.61 -11.56 13.05
C GLN A 353 -11.23 -11.60 11.65
N ALA A 354 -10.39 -11.65 10.59
CA ALA A 354 -10.87 -11.73 9.22
C ALA A 354 -11.71 -13.01 8.97
N TYR A 355 -11.27 -14.16 9.49
CA TYR A 355 -12.00 -15.41 9.41
C TYR A 355 -13.39 -15.33 10.09
N LEU A 356 -13.44 -14.80 11.31
CA LEU A 356 -14.70 -14.63 12.05
C LEU A 356 -15.62 -13.62 11.37
N THR A 357 -15.07 -12.52 10.86
CA THR A 357 -15.84 -11.52 10.09
C THR A 357 -16.44 -12.14 8.83
N LEU A 358 -15.67 -12.94 8.09
CA LEU A 358 -16.14 -13.63 6.88
C LEU A 358 -17.25 -14.64 7.22
N THR A 359 -17.03 -15.52 8.21
CA THR A 359 -17.99 -16.59 8.54
C THR A 359 -19.28 -16.05 9.17
N SER A 360 -19.18 -15.07 10.08
CA SER A 360 -20.35 -14.39 10.63
C SER A 360 -21.09 -13.57 9.57
N GLY A 361 -20.34 -12.93 8.67
CA GLY A 361 -20.91 -12.17 7.56
C GLY A 361 -21.75 -13.02 6.61
N ILE A 362 -21.28 -14.22 6.25
CA ILE A 362 -22.06 -15.18 5.44
C ILE A 362 -23.35 -15.60 6.15
N SER A 363 -23.27 -15.86 7.46
CA SER A 363 -24.43 -16.21 8.26
C SER A 363 -25.45 -15.07 8.35
N GLN A 364 -24.98 -13.83 8.56
CA GLN A 364 -25.81 -12.62 8.57
C GLN A 364 -26.46 -12.37 7.21
N TYR A 365 -25.72 -12.52 6.12
CA TYR A 365 -26.27 -12.39 4.77
C TYR A 365 -27.42 -13.36 4.52
N THR A 366 -27.27 -14.61 4.92
CA THR A 366 -28.34 -15.63 4.81
C THR A 366 -29.59 -15.25 5.63
N ALA A 367 -29.38 -14.75 6.86
CA ALA A 367 -30.45 -14.28 7.70
C ALA A 367 -31.16 -13.05 7.11
N LEU A 368 -30.41 -12.09 6.57
CA LEU A 368 -30.96 -10.90 5.90
C LEU A 368 -31.75 -11.24 4.63
N GLN A 369 -31.30 -12.23 3.84
CA GLN A 369 -32.10 -12.73 2.71
C GLN A 369 -33.47 -13.29 3.13
N GLN A 370 -33.50 -14.02 4.25
CA GLN A 370 -34.76 -14.51 4.80
C GLN A 370 -35.61 -13.38 5.36
N ALA A 371 -35.01 -12.42 6.08
CA ALA A 371 -35.68 -11.23 6.58
C ALA A 371 -36.30 -10.40 5.45
N LEU A 372 -35.57 -10.22 4.33
CA LEU A 372 -36.07 -9.51 3.14
C LEU A 372 -37.32 -10.21 2.56
N ARG A 373 -37.27 -11.54 2.38
CA ARG A 373 -38.45 -12.30 1.92
C ARG A 373 -39.65 -12.15 2.84
N SER A 374 -39.43 -12.20 4.15
CA SER A 374 -40.48 -12.04 5.15
C SER A 374 -41.07 -10.62 5.17
N SER A 375 -40.20 -9.58 5.08
CA SER A 375 -40.65 -8.17 5.04
C SER A 375 -41.42 -7.85 3.76
N GLN A 376 -41.01 -8.38 2.60
CA GLN A 376 -41.75 -8.26 1.34
C GLN A 376 -43.12 -8.93 1.39
N THR A 377 -43.20 -10.12 2.01
CA THR A 377 -44.48 -10.80 2.24
C THR A 377 -45.38 -10.00 3.18
N ASN A 378 -44.83 -9.46 4.27
CA ASN A 378 -45.54 -8.58 5.19
C ASN A 378 -46.05 -7.32 4.49
N LEU A 379 -45.24 -6.65 3.70
CA LEU A 379 -45.64 -5.47 2.92
C LEU A 379 -46.85 -5.82 2.01
N THR A 380 -46.75 -6.91 1.25
CA THR A 380 -47.83 -7.37 0.36
C THR A 380 -49.11 -7.62 1.13
N SER A 381 -49.04 -8.28 2.29
CA SER A 381 -50.21 -8.61 3.13
C SER A 381 -50.81 -7.34 3.76
N THR A 382 -49.96 -6.42 4.24
CA THR A 382 -50.38 -5.14 4.85
C THR A 382 -51.06 -4.25 3.82
N THR A 383 -50.52 -4.19 2.60
CA THR A 383 -51.12 -3.42 1.48
C THR A 383 -52.51 -3.95 1.12
N ARG A 384 -52.70 -5.28 1.01
CA ARG A 384 -54.00 -5.90 0.76
C ARG A 384 -54.98 -5.62 1.90
N ALA A 385 -54.53 -5.71 3.15
CA ALA A 385 -55.37 -5.41 4.33
C ALA A 385 -55.78 -3.93 4.40
N PHE A 386 -54.89 -3.03 3.98
CA PHE A 386 -55.18 -1.59 3.81
C PHE A 386 -56.27 -1.37 2.73
N GLU A 387 -56.12 -1.99 1.57
CA GLU A 387 -57.09 -1.91 0.47
C GLU A 387 -58.49 -2.46 0.90
N ALA A 388 -58.50 -3.46 1.78
CA ALA A 388 -59.73 -4.00 2.38
C ALA A 388 -60.29 -3.17 3.57
N GLY A 389 -59.61 -2.06 3.96
CA GLY A 389 -60.01 -1.20 5.06
C GLY A 389 -59.68 -1.77 6.46
N ALA A 390 -58.97 -2.88 6.57
CA ALA A 390 -58.61 -3.53 7.83
C ALA A 390 -57.31 -2.99 8.47
N ARG A 391 -56.54 -2.17 7.74
CA ARG A 391 -55.30 -1.53 8.20
C ARG A 391 -55.30 -0.06 7.81
N ILE A 392 -54.43 0.72 8.46
CA ILE A 392 -54.25 2.16 8.16
C ILE A 392 -53.01 2.38 7.28
N SER A 393 -52.97 3.50 6.59
CA SER A 393 -51.89 3.87 5.68
C SER A 393 -50.50 3.86 6.35
N SER A 394 -50.40 4.23 7.63
CA SER A 394 -49.15 4.17 8.38
C SER A 394 -48.53 2.78 8.46
N ASP A 395 -49.34 1.73 8.54
CA ASP A 395 -48.87 0.35 8.62
C ASP A 395 -48.17 -0.07 7.31
N VAL A 396 -48.71 0.38 6.16
CA VAL A 396 -48.08 0.17 4.84
C VAL A 396 -46.76 0.90 4.74
N LEU A 397 -46.73 2.17 5.16
CA LEU A 397 -45.50 2.98 5.17
C LEU A 397 -44.38 2.38 6.06
N ASP A 398 -44.76 1.82 7.21
CA ASP A 398 -43.82 1.16 8.11
C ASP A 398 -43.29 -0.16 7.51
N ALA A 399 -44.18 -0.94 6.86
CA ALA A 399 -43.75 -2.16 6.15
C ALA A 399 -42.83 -1.87 4.97
N GLU A 400 -43.10 -0.81 4.18
CA GLU A 400 -42.20 -0.34 3.11
C GLU A 400 -40.84 0.09 3.64
N GLN A 401 -40.80 0.85 4.74
CA GLN A 401 -39.55 1.28 5.37
C GLN A 401 -38.74 0.07 5.83
N GLN A 402 -39.40 -0.97 6.40
CA GLN A 402 -38.73 -2.20 6.82
C GLN A 402 -38.09 -2.94 5.63
N VAL A 403 -38.77 -3.03 4.46
CA VAL A 403 -38.24 -3.62 3.25
C VAL A 403 -37.00 -2.84 2.80
N THR A 404 -37.12 -1.52 2.65
CA THR A 404 -36.02 -0.64 2.22
C THR A 404 -34.78 -0.77 3.13
N GLN A 405 -35.01 -0.77 4.46
CA GLN A 405 -33.93 -0.92 5.41
C GLN A 405 -33.24 -2.29 5.31
N THR A 406 -34.01 -3.36 5.10
CA THR A 406 -33.46 -4.71 4.96
C THR A 406 -32.68 -4.86 3.64
N GLU A 407 -33.13 -4.23 2.55
CA GLU A 407 -32.43 -4.19 1.27
C GLU A 407 -31.07 -3.48 1.41
N GLN A 408 -31.02 -2.35 2.11
CA GLN A 408 -29.77 -1.62 2.38
C GLN A 408 -28.80 -2.47 3.18
N GLN A 409 -29.25 -3.09 4.28
CA GLN A 409 -28.42 -3.97 5.10
C GLN A 409 -27.90 -5.18 4.31
N LEU A 410 -28.73 -5.74 3.41
CA LEU A 410 -28.32 -6.84 2.56
C LEU A 410 -27.25 -6.43 1.57
N ALA A 411 -27.34 -5.25 0.96
CA ALA A 411 -26.33 -4.70 0.07
C ALA A 411 -25.01 -4.45 0.80
N GLU A 412 -25.03 -3.81 1.98
CA GLU A 412 -23.86 -3.58 2.82
C GLU A 412 -23.17 -4.91 3.17
N GLN A 413 -23.94 -5.90 3.62
CA GLN A 413 -23.39 -7.20 4.02
C GLN A 413 -22.79 -7.97 2.85
N ARG A 414 -23.35 -7.84 1.66
CA ARG A 414 -22.86 -8.49 0.44
C ARG A 414 -21.45 -8.04 0.07
N TYR A 415 -21.19 -6.75 0.09
CA TYR A 415 -19.86 -6.20 -0.20
C TYR A 415 -18.87 -6.41 0.95
N ALA A 416 -19.36 -6.34 2.20
CA ALA A 416 -18.53 -6.62 3.38
C ALA A 416 -17.95 -8.04 3.38
N ILE A 417 -18.70 -9.05 2.90
CA ILE A 417 -18.22 -10.43 2.76
C ILE A 417 -17.07 -10.53 1.79
N VAL A 418 -17.17 -9.89 0.63
CA VAL A 418 -16.11 -9.90 -0.40
C VAL A 418 -14.83 -9.24 0.11
N LEU A 419 -14.97 -8.09 0.77
CA LEU A 419 -13.83 -7.42 1.41
C LEU A 419 -13.21 -8.25 2.55
N ALA A 420 -14.04 -8.93 3.35
CA ALA A 420 -13.56 -9.83 4.40
C ALA A 420 -12.77 -11.01 3.84
N GLN A 421 -13.17 -11.56 2.68
CA GLN A 421 -12.42 -12.63 2.00
C GLN A 421 -11.05 -12.14 1.53
N LEU A 422 -10.97 -10.96 0.90
CA LEU A 422 -9.69 -10.35 0.48
C LEU A 422 -8.78 -10.06 1.70
N ARG A 423 -9.34 -9.53 2.78
CA ARG A 423 -8.60 -9.27 4.02
C ARG A 423 -8.10 -10.55 4.69
N LEU A 424 -8.84 -11.66 4.60
CA LEU A 424 -8.39 -12.96 5.09
C LEU A 424 -7.18 -13.48 4.28
N LEU A 425 -7.25 -13.38 2.95
CA LEU A 425 -6.13 -13.72 2.06
C LEU A 425 -4.91 -12.83 2.32
N ALA A 426 -5.12 -11.53 2.56
CA ALA A 426 -4.04 -10.61 2.90
C ALA A 426 -3.40 -10.94 4.25
N ALA A 427 -4.21 -11.21 5.27
CA ALA A 427 -3.72 -11.57 6.60
C ALA A 427 -2.91 -12.86 6.58
N SER A 428 -3.33 -13.87 5.81
CA SER A 428 -2.59 -15.13 5.65
C SER A 428 -1.34 -15.03 4.77
N GLY A 429 -1.10 -13.87 4.11
CA GLY A 429 0.02 -13.70 3.17
C GLY A 429 -0.21 -14.35 1.80
N SER A 430 -1.44 -14.78 1.49
CA SER A 430 -1.78 -15.46 0.24
C SER A 430 -2.45 -14.56 -0.80
N LEU A 431 -2.74 -13.29 -0.47
CA LEU A 431 -3.33 -12.35 -1.42
C LEU A 431 -2.34 -11.99 -2.53
N GLY A 432 -2.68 -12.36 -3.73
CA GLY A 432 -1.97 -12.05 -4.96
C GLY A 432 -2.95 -11.84 -6.11
N ASP A 433 -2.44 -11.74 -7.35
CA ASP A 433 -3.25 -11.54 -8.54
C ASP A 433 -4.32 -12.64 -8.71
N ALA A 434 -4.00 -13.90 -8.39
CA ALA A 434 -4.94 -15.01 -8.46
C ALA A 434 -6.13 -14.83 -7.50
N GLY A 435 -5.88 -14.42 -6.25
CA GLY A 435 -6.96 -14.15 -5.28
C GLY A 435 -7.84 -12.98 -5.69
N LEU A 436 -7.25 -11.92 -6.30
CA LEU A 436 -8.03 -10.81 -6.84
C LEU A 436 -8.87 -11.23 -8.05
N GLN A 437 -8.34 -12.10 -8.94
CA GLN A 437 -9.07 -12.64 -10.08
C GLN A 437 -10.22 -13.57 -9.65
N GLU A 438 -10.06 -14.34 -8.58
CA GLU A 438 -11.14 -15.17 -8.01
C GLU A 438 -12.32 -14.28 -7.57
N ILE A 439 -12.04 -13.17 -6.89
CA ILE A 439 -13.08 -12.19 -6.53
C ILE A 439 -13.66 -11.52 -7.79
N ASN A 440 -12.82 -11.18 -8.76
CA ASN A 440 -13.27 -10.59 -10.02
C ASN A 440 -14.22 -11.51 -10.80
N ALA A 441 -14.06 -12.82 -10.69
CA ALA A 441 -14.96 -13.81 -11.31
C ALA A 441 -16.37 -13.82 -10.70
N LEU A 442 -16.55 -13.26 -9.48
CA LEU A 442 -17.87 -13.06 -8.88
C LEU A 442 -18.63 -11.86 -9.46
N LEU A 443 -17.94 -11.02 -10.25
CA LEU A 443 -18.53 -9.86 -10.91
C LEU A 443 -19.14 -10.27 -12.24
N SER A 444 -20.40 -9.96 -12.47
CA SER A 444 -21.02 -10.09 -13.78
C SER A 444 -20.73 -8.83 -14.59
N ALA A 445 -20.33 -8.97 -15.84
CA ALA A 445 -20.38 -7.87 -16.80
C ALA A 445 -21.87 -7.47 -16.92
N GLY A 446 -22.27 -6.38 -16.28
CA GLY A 446 -23.66 -6.00 -16.07
C GLY A 446 -24.52 -6.24 -17.32
N ALA A 447 -25.49 -7.13 -17.19
CA ALA A 447 -26.64 -7.13 -18.05
C ALA A 447 -27.33 -5.78 -17.83
N GLN A 448 -27.23 -4.89 -18.81
CA GLN A 448 -28.02 -3.67 -18.88
C GLN A 448 -29.50 -4.11 -18.94
N GLY A 449 -30.21 -3.86 -17.83
CA GLY A 449 -31.67 -3.90 -17.77
C GLY A 449 -32.20 -2.48 -17.76
#